data_23738d386335c330fba83cc3181ac878
#
_entry.id   23738d386335c330fba83cc3181ac878
#
_cell.length_a   1.000
_cell.length_b   1.000
_cell.length_c   1.000
_cell.angle_alpha   90.00
_cell.angle_beta   90.00
_cell.angle_gamma   90.00
#
_symmetry.space_group_name_H-M   'P 1'
#
loop_
_entity.id
_entity.type
_entity.pdbx_description
1 polymer ?
#
loop_
_entity_poly.entity_id
_entity_poly.type
_entity_poly.pdbx_seq_one_letter_code
_entity_poly.pdbx_strand_id
1 'polypeptide(L)'
;MKVLECSSKGDIRFSAFGAKIKVFGKLNTIENHYQLSKRFLGSNGEVVIPKSWKEAKGKDIEFFEINGRKFKPKYLTAFYDLMWVKYLDSNPDLVKYASKFDDFTDMFKGKSINCQADTIRKYIKEGRKSIMEDELVKEFIKLCKQPQEIIEKEGDLLESNLDILAHQSNCMGVMGTGIALSIKNKYPKVFSQYKQVADSYKDKKQLMGRCLLISEEGKIIKLDNRIENNNVKIIANLFGQYSYGKGLQTDYQALKKALLELKKFAQNNNLSIGIPYGIGCGNAGGDWNIVEGIIEDVFRNYPVVIYSL
;
A
#
# COMPACT_ATOMS: atom_id res chain seq x y z
N MET A 1 -17.48 21.34 37.13
CA MET A 1 -17.11 21.05 35.73
C MET A 1 -16.20 19.81 35.71
N LYS A 2 -16.67 18.73 35.09
CA LYS A 2 -15.87 17.51 34.96
C LYS A 2 -15.05 17.58 33.68
N VAL A 3 -13.72 17.51 33.79
CA VAL A 3 -12.81 17.59 32.64
C VAL A 3 -12.16 16.24 32.38
N LEU A 4 -12.16 15.77 31.14
CA LEU A 4 -11.47 14.55 30.72
C LEU A 4 -10.06 14.90 30.23
N GLU A 5 -9.03 14.39 30.89
CA GLU A 5 -7.65 14.54 30.45
C GLU A 5 -7.31 13.47 29.41
N CYS A 6 -7.21 13.92 28.14
CA CYS A 6 -6.93 13.08 26.97
C CYS A 6 -5.42 12.92 26.77
N SER A 7 -4.73 12.22 27.69
CA SER A 7 -3.27 12.08 27.63
C SER A 7 -2.82 10.74 28.19
N SER A 8 -1.54 10.41 28.00
CA SER A 8 -0.93 9.22 28.61
C SER A 8 -0.82 9.29 30.13
N LYS A 9 -0.98 10.48 30.72
CA LYS A 9 -1.01 10.70 32.18
C LYS A 9 -2.44 10.76 32.73
N GLY A 10 -3.41 11.07 31.87
CA GLY A 10 -4.84 11.05 32.17
C GLY A 10 -5.48 9.73 31.71
N ASP A 11 -6.58 9.82 30.94
CA ASP A 11 -7.22 8.63 30.38
C ASP A 11 -6.54 8.22 29.08
N ILE A 12 -5.70 7.18 29.15
CA ILE A 12 -4.90 6.68 28.04
C ILE A 12 -5.75 6.21 26.84
N ARG A 13 -7.02 5.85 27.06
CA ARG A 13 -7.94 5.47 25.98
C ARG A 13 -8.26 6.65 25.04
N PHE A 14 -8.12 7.87 25.55
CA PHE A 14 -8.27 9.12 24.80
C PHE A 14 -6.93 9.79 24.50
N SER A 15 -5.82 9.05 24.62
CA SER A 15 -4.49 9.50 24.22
C SER A 15 -4.12 8.91 22.86
N ALA A 16 -3.52 9.71 21.96
CA ALA A 16 -3.00 9.23 20.68
C ALA A 16 -1.94 8.13 20.82
N PHE A 17 -1.27 8.04 21.99
CA PHE A 17 -0.33 6.97 22.33
C PHE A 17 -1.00 5.68 22.80
N GLY A 18 -2.27 5.73 23.25
CA GLY A 18 -3.04 4.57 23.71
C GLY A 18 -4.07 4.10 22.71
N ALA A 19 -4.72 5.01 22.00
CA ALA A 19 -5.76 4.71 21.01
C ALA A 19 -5.16 3.99 19.81
N LYS A 20 -5.55 2.71 19.61
CA LYS A 20 -5.08 1.86 18.50
C LYS A 20 -6.14 1.73 17.44
N ILE A 21 -5.76 1.94 16.19
CA ILE A 21 -6.62 1.77 15.01
C ILE A 21 -5.90 0.98 13.92
N LYS A 22 -6.71 0.37 13.06
CA LYS A 22 -6.19 -0.29 11.85
C LYS A 22 -6.34 0.66 10.66
N VAL A 23 -5.20 1.12 10.11
CA VAL A 23 -5.13 1.95 8.90
C VAL A 23 -4.45 1.13 7.80
N PHE A 24 -5.14 0.91 6.68
CA PHE A 24 -4.66 0.09 5.55
C PHE A 24 -4.05 -1.26 5.99
N GLY A 25 -4.76 -1.98 6.85
CA GLY A 25 -4.33 -3.29 7.34
C GLY A 25 -3.36 -3.29 8.52
N LYS A 26 -2.63 -2.20 8.79
CA LYS A 26 -1.67 -2.10 9.90
C LYS A 26 -2.35 -1.60 11.17
N LEU A 27 -2.26 -2.36 12.25
CA LEU A 27 -2.71 -1.95 13.58
C LEU A 27 -1.59 -1.19 14.29
N ASN A 28 -1.85 0.06 14.66
CA ASN A 28 -0.90 0.88 15.42
C ASN A 28 -1.64 1.95 16.24
N THR A 29 -0.93 2.67 17.11
CA THR A 29 -1.47 3.83 17.79
C THR A 29 -1.70 4.99 16.82
N ILE A 30 -2.65 5.88 17.11
CA ILE A 30 -2.90 7.09 16.31
C ILE A 30 -1.61 7.90 16.17
N GLU A 31 -0.85 8.06 17.27
CA GLU A 31 0.43 8.79 17.24
C GLU A 31 1.43 8.16 16.27
N ASN A 32 1.61 6.85 16.31
CA ASN A 32 2.54 6.20 15.40
C ASN A 32 2.09 6.30 13.93
N HIS A 33 0.81 6.09 13.63
CA HIS A 33 0.30 6.31 12.27
C HIS A 33 0.56 7.74 11.79
N TYR A 34 0.32 8.73 12.66
CA TYR A 34 0.53 10.14 12.37
C TYR A 34 2.00 10.46 12.12
N GLN A 35 2.88 10.10 13.04
CA GLN A 35 4.30 10.48 12.98
C GLN A 35 5.06 9.71 11.89
N LEU A 36 4.82 8.40 11.77
CA LEU A 36 5.50 7.57 10.78
C LEU A 36 5.02 7.80 9.33
N SER A 37 3.90 8.51 9.14
CA SER A 37 3.47 8.93 7.81
C SER A 37 4.30 10.08 7.25
N LYS A 38 4.97 10.88 8.09
CA LYS A 38 5.70 12.09 7.70
C LYS A 38 6.96 11.77 6.90
N ARG A 39 7.30 12.67 5.99
CA ARG A 39 8.52 12.62 5.17
C ARG A 39 9.20 13.98 5.25
N PHE A 40 10.51 13.95 5.41
CA PHE A 40 11.36 15.13 5.55
C PHE A 40 12.42 15.15 4.45
N LEU A 41 12.98 16.30 4.17
CA LEU A 41 14.20 16.39 3.37
C LEU A 41 15.42 16.34 4.28
N GLY A 42 16.36 15.47 3.96
CA GLY A 42 17.67 15.45 4.59
C GLY A 42 18.58 16.58 4.03
N SER A 43 19.78 16.69 4.59
CA SER A 43 20.75 17.74 4.23
C SER A 43 21.17 17.70 2.76
N ASN A 44 21.09 16.54 2.12
CA ASN A 44 21.45 16.34 0.71
C ASN A 44 20.22 16.28 -0.21
N GLY A 45 19.03 16.67 0.28
CA GLY A 45 17.77 16.62 -0.48
C GLY A 45 17.12 15.22 -0.56
N GLU A 46 17.69 14.22 0.10
CA GLU A 46 17.10 12.88 0.17
C GLU A 46 15.82 12.85 1.03
N VAL A 47 14.87 11.99 0.68
CA VAL A 47 13.67 11.79 1.48
C VAL A 47 13.99 10.92 2.71
N VAL A 48 13.81 11.49 3.88
CA VAL A 48 14.01 10.80 5.17
C VAL A 48 12.69 10.25 5.69
N ILE A 49 12.70 8.94 5.98
CA ILE A 49 11.57 8.20 6.57
C ILE A 49 11.87 7.99 8.05
N PRO A 50 11.03 8.50 8.98
CA PRO A 50 11.27 8.31 10.40
C PRO A 50 11.07 6.84 10.81
N LYS A 51 11.99 6.31 11.61
CA LYS A 51 11.90 4.95 12.17
C LYS A 51 11.09 4.93 13.48
N SER A 52 10.89 6.08 14.09
CA SER A 52 10.14 6.25 15.34
C SER A 52 9.44 7.60 15.38
N TRP A 53 8.39 7.71 16.22
CA TRP A 53 7.70 8.97 16.44
C TRP A 53 8.63 10.08 16.98
N LYS A 54 9.68 9.71 17.73
CA LYS A 54 10.67 10.66 18.28
C LYS A 54 11.49 11.34 17.18
N GLU A 55 11.85 10.60 16.14
CA GLU A 55 12.59 11.12 14.99
C GLU A 55 11.78 12.09 14.15
N ALA A 56 10.45 11.93 14.16
CA ALA A 56 9.52 12.76 13.37
C ALA A 56 9.12 14.06 14.09
N LYS A 57 9.30 14.13 15.42
CA LYS A 57 8.82 15.25 16.23
C LYS A 57 9.62 16.52 15.96
N GLY A 58 8.90 17.64 15.68
CA GLY A 58 9.50 18.97 15.55
C GLY A 58 10.27 19.23 14.26
N LYS A 59 10.22 18.34 13.28
CA LYS A 59 10.81 18.53 11.96
C LYS A 59 9.82 19.15 10.98
N ASP A 60 10.31 19.98 10.08
CA ASP A 60 9.55 20.49 8.95
C ASP A 60 9.21 19.36 8.00
N ILE A 61 7.95 19.32 7.58
CA ILE A 61 7.39 18.21 6.81
C ILE A 61 7.31 18.62 5.35
N GLU A 62 7.97 17.87 4.47
CA GLU A 62 7.86 18.07 3.03
C GLU A 62 6.53 17.54 2.48
N PHE A 63 6.20 16.31 2.85
CA PHE A 63 4.91 15.67 2.59
C PHE A 63 4.65 14.59 3.63
N PHE A 64 3.45 14.02 3.62
CA PHE A 64 3.20 12.77 4.34
C PHE A 64 2.68 11.70 3.38
N GLU A 65 2.91 10.45 3.72
CA GLU A 65 2.62 9.31 2.85
C GLU A 65 1.75 8.29 3.58
N ILE A 66 0.68 7.88 2.93
CA ILE A 66 -0.24 6.85 3.41
C ILE A 66 -0.46 5.85 2.29
N ASN A 67 -0.10 4.60 2.53
CA ASN A 67 -0.27 3.50 1.57
C ASN A 67 0.33 3.82 0.19
N GLY A 68 1.58 4.35 0.17
CA GLY A 68 2.29 4.73 -1.05
C GLY A 68 1.85 6.06 -1.67
N ARG A 69 0.81 6.71 -1.14
CA ARG A 69 0.28 7.96 -1.64
C ARG A 69 0.82 9.16 -0.89
N LYS A 70 1.36 10.13 -1.62
CA LYS A 70 1.89 11.38 -1.09
C LYS A 70 0.80 12.44 -0.96
N PHE A 71 0.79 13.15 0.16
CA PHE A 71 -0.15 14.23 0.45
C PHE A 71 0.59 15.47 0.94
N LYS A 72 0.06 16.65 0.60
CA LYS A 72 0.60 17.94 1.09
C LYS A 72 0.43 18.05 2.61
N PRO A 73 1.37 18.71 3.32
CA PRO A 73 1.31 18.87 4.79
C PRO A 73 0.01 19.48 5.31
N LYS A 74 -0.65 20.35 4.52
CA LYS A 74 -1.93 21.00 4.91
C LYS A 74 -3.05 20.00 5.28
N TYR A 75 -2.99 18.75 4.77
CA TYR A 75 -3.99 17.73 5.09
C TYR A 75 -3.65 16.86 6.31
N LEU A 76 -2.53 17.13 6.96
CA LEU A 76 -2.06 16.28 8.06
C LEU A 76 -3.02 16.32 9.27
N THR A 77 -3.64 17.49 9.54
CA THR A 77 -4.67 17.64 10.56
C THR A 77 -5.93 16.85 10.20
N ALA A 78 -6.39 16.94 8.95
CA ALA A 78 -7.53 16.17 8.47
C ALA A 78 -7.30 14.64 8.59
N PHE A 79 -6.08 14.18 8.31
CA PHE A 79 -5.70 12.78 8.52
C PHE A 79 -5.77 12.38 9.99
N TYR A 80 -5.26 13.24 10.89
CA TYR A 80 -5.32 13.03 12.33
C TYR A 80 -6.76 12.96 12.85
N ASP A 81 -7.60 13.89 12.45
CA ASP A 81 -9.02 13.95 12.83
C ASP A 81 -9.79 12.72 12.36
N LEU A 82 -9.56 12.27 11.12
CA LEU A 82 -10.19 11.05 10.59
C LEU A 82 -9.75 9.78 11.33
N MET A 83 -8.53 9.72 11.83
CA MET A 83 -8.09 8.61 12.68
C MET A 83 -8.87 8.59 14.00
N TRP A 84 -9.10 9.75 14.62
CA TRP A 84 -9.91 9.87 15.81
C TRP A 84 -11.39 9.55 15.55
N VAL A 85 -11.95 10.05 14.46
CA VAL A 85 -13.32 9.68 14.04
C VAL A 85 -13.45 8.18 13.94
N LYS A 86 -12.53 7.52 13.22
CA LYS A 86 -12.52 6.07 13.07
C LYS A 86 -12.41 5.33 14.41
N TYR A 87 -11.56 5.82 15.32
CA TYR A 87 -11.40 5.24 16.65
C TYR A 87 -12.67 5.34 17.47
N LEU A 88 -13.29 6.55 17.53
CA LEU A 88 -14.51 6.80 18.29
C LEU A 88 -15.72 6.07 17.69
N ASP A 89 -15.88 6.05 16.36
CA ASP A 89 -16.92 5.28 15.66
C ASP A 89 -16.84 3.78 16.02
N SER A 90 -15.63 3.25 16.23
CA SER A 90 -15.39 1.83 16.59
C SER A 90 -15.51 1.54 18.08
N ASN A 91 -15.70 2.58 18.93
CA ASN A 91 -15.73 2.45 20.39
C ASN A 91 -16.90 3.26 21.00
N PRO A 92 -18.17 2.88 20.74
CA PRO A 92 -19.35 3.64 21.20
C PRO A 92 -19.45 3.77 22.72
N ASP A 93 -18.92 2.80 23.47
CA ASP A 93 -18.89 2.85 24.94
C ASP A 93 -17.95 3.96 25.44
N LEU A 94 -16.83 4.21 24.74
CA LEU A 94 -15.95 5.33 25.04
C LEU A 94 -16.62 6.66 24.72
N VAL A 95 -17.38 6.76 23.65
CA VAL A 95 -18.18 7.95 23.31
C VAL A 95 -19.19 8.23 24.41
N LYS A 96 -19.94 7.21 24.86
CA LYS A 96 -20.89 7.31 25.97
C LYS A 96 -20.21 7.68 27.29
N TYR A 97 -19.01 7.19 27.53
CA TYR A 97 -18.22 7.55 28.71
C TYR A 97 -17.78 9.03 28.65
N ALA A 98 -17.20 9.45 27.51
CA ALA A 98 -16.72 10.80 27.29
C ALA A 98 -17.83 11.86 27.34
N SER A 99 -19.06 11.52 26.92
CA SER A 99 -20.22 12.46 26.98
C SER A 99 -20.63 12.88 28.39
N LYS A 100 -20.12 12.20 29.45
CA LYS A 100 -20.35 12.56 30.85
C LYS A 100 -19.46 13.70 31.35
N PHE A 101 -18.52 14.16 30.52
CA PHE A 101 -17.60 15.24 30.86
C PHE A 101 -18.02 16.55 30.22
N ASP A 102 -17.78 17.65 30.95
CA ASP A 102 -18.12 18.99 30.51
C ASP A 102 -17.10 19.54 29.52
N ASP A 103 -15.83 19.19 29.69
CA ASP A 103 -14.72 19.63 28.83
C ASP A 103 -13.61 18.58 28.69
N PHE A 104 -12.66 18.84 27.78
CA PHE A 104 -11.56 17.97 27.41
C PHE A 104 -10.26 18.76 27.42
N THR A 105 -9.20 18.15 27.93
CA THR A 105 -7.87 18.77 27.96
C THR A 105 -6.78 17.76 27.61
N ASP A 106 -5.62 18.24 27.20
CA ASP A 106 -4.41 17.43 27.04
C ASP A 106 -3.20 18.12 27.70
N MET A 107 -2.05 17.41 27.71
CA MET A 107 -0.81 17.93 28.29
C MET A 107 -0.25 19.17 27.58
N PHE A 108 -0.67 19.44 26.35
CA PHE A 108 -0.06 20.48 25.50
C PHE A 108 -0.77 21.83 25.63
N LYS A 109 -1.96 21.90 26.25
CA LYS A 109 -2.71 23.14 26.54
C LYS A 109 -2.74 24.13 25.36
N GLY A 110 -3.06 23.65 24.17
CA GLY A 110 -3.14 24.48 22.96
C GLY A 110 -1.81 24.83 22.28
N LYS A 111 -0.68 24.27 22.73
CA LYS A 111 0.64 24.45 22.09
C LYS A 111 0.90 23.50 20.93
N SER A 112 0.01 22.56 20.67
CA SER A 112 0.13 21.59 19.56
C SER A 112 -0.82 21.98 18.43
N ILE A 113 -0.36 21.89 17.18
CA ILE A 113 -1.18 22.12 15.98
C ILE A 113 -2.30 21.08 15.87
N ASN A 114 -2.07 19.85 16.36
CA ASN A 114 -3.05 18.76 16.39
C ASN A 114 -3.21 18.29 17.85
N CYS A 115 -4.29 18.75 18.46
CA CYS A 115 -4.62 18.42 19.84
C CYS A 115 -5.74 17.37 19.86
N GLN A 116 -5.44 16.18 20.42
CA GLN A 116 -6.44 15.13 20.55
C GLN A 116 -7.68 15.57 21.33
N ALA A 117 -7.49 16.40 22.35
CA ALA A 117 -8.59 16.91 23.15
C ALA A 117 -9.58 17.76 22.33
N ASP A 118 -9.09 18.54 21.37
CA ASP A 118 -9.93 19.36 20.51
C ASP A 118 -10.75 18.52 19.53
N THR A 119 -10.13 17.53 18.89
CA THR A 119 -10.83 16.60 18.00
C THR A 119 -11.89 15.80 18.76
N ILE A 120 -11.55 15.29 19.96
CA ILE A 120 -12.48 14.52 20.81
C ILE A 120 -13.60 15.42 21.29
N ARG A 121 -13.30 16.65 21.76
CA ARG A 121 -14.31 17.66 22.16
C ARG A 121 -15.30 17.91 21.03
N LYS A 122 -14.80 18.21 19.83
CA LYS A 122 -15.62 18.47 18.65
C LYS A 122 -16.51 17.28 18.33
N TYR A 123 -15.96 16.05 18.33
CA TYR A 123 -16.73 14.84 18.10
C TYR A 123 -17.84 14.64 19.14
N ILE A 124 -17.55 14.81 20.44
CA ILE A 124 -18.47 14.55 21.55
C ILE A 124 -19.54 15.64 21.69
N LYS A 125 -19.17 16.93 21.54
CA LYS A 125 -20.08 18.07 21.79
C LYS A 125 -20.86 18.49 20.55
N GLU A 126 -20.25 18.46 19.39
CA GLU A 126 -20.83 18.93 18.14
C GLU A 126 -21.26 17.78 17.22
N GLY A 127 -20.82 16.55 17.56
CA GLY A 127 -21.11 15.34 16.81
C GLY A 127 -20.10 15.07 15.68
N ARG A 128 -20.06 13.81 15.25
CA ARG A 128 -19.22 13.32 14.14
C ARG A 128 -19.32 14.19 12.89
N LYS A 129 -20.53 14.69 12.61
CA LYS A 129 -20.82 15.46 11.39
C LYS A 129 -19.99 16.75 11.31
N SER A 130 -19.74 17.42 12.43
CA SER A 130 -18.96 18.66 12.48
C SER A 130 -17.52 18.48 11.94
N ILE A 131 -16.89 17.33 12.25
CA ILE A 131 -15.55 16.99 11.71
C ILE A 131 -15.64 16.63 10.23
N MET A 132 -16.64 15.83 9.84
CA MET A 132 -16.76 15.34 8.46
C MET A 132 -17.17 16.44 7.47
N GLU A 133 -17.74 17.56 7.94
CA GLU A 133 -18.12 18.72 7.13
C GLU A 133 -17.00 19.75 7.00
N ASP A 134 -15.89 19.61 7.73
CA ASP A 134 -14.71 20.44 7.56
C ASP A 134 -14.18 20.36 6.13
N GLU A 135 -13.84 21.51 5.53
CA GLU A 135 -13.46 21.59 4.12
C GLU A 135 -12.16 20.83 3.81
N LEU A 136 -11.16 20.89 4.71
CA LEU A 136 -9.90 20.14 4.52
C LEU A 136 -10.14 18.64 4.68
N VAL A 137 -11.04 18.23 5.57
CA VAL A 137 -11.42 16.81 5.73
C VAL A 137 -12.14 16.32 4.49
N LYS A 138 -13.10 17.08 3.94
CA LYS A 138 -13.79 16.73 2.68
C LYS A 138 -12.81 16.63 1.51
N GLU A 139 -11.93 17.64 1.37
CA GLU A 139 -10.92 17.67 0.31
C GLU A 139 -9.96 16.46 0.44
N PHE A 140 -9.50 16.16 1.64
CA PHE A 140 -8.62 15.02 1.89
C PHE A 140 -9.31 13.67 1.61
N ILE A 141 -10.57 13.49 2.02
CA ILE A 141 -11.36 12.29 1.70
C ILE A 141 -11.53 12.14 0.18
N LYS A 142 -11.80 13.24 -0.54
CA LYS A 142 -11.89 13.23 -2.00
C LYS A 142 -10.57 12.79 -2.63
N LEU A 143 -9.45 13.33 -2.17
CA LEU A 143 -8.12 12.92 -2.60
C LEU A 143 -7.85 11.43 -2.31
N CYS A 144 -8.19 10.94 -1.13
CA CYS A 144 -8.04 9.52 -0.78
C CYS A 144 -8.86 8.58 -1.68
N LYS A 145 -9.98 9.06 -2.23
CA LYS A 145 -10.87 8.30 -3.12
C LYS A 145 -10.46 8.39 -4.60
N GLN A 146 -9.60 9.35 -4.98
CA GLN A 146 -9.11 9.42 -6.36
C GLN A 146 -8.32 8.14 -6.68
N PRO A 147 -8.37 7.66 -7.93
CA PRO A 147 -7.50 6.57 -8.37
C PRO A 147 -6.04 6.90 -8.06
N GLN A 148 -5.26 5.93 -7.62
CA GLN A 148 -3.82 6.12 -7.48
C GLN A 148 -3.23 6.14 -8.89
N GLU A 149 -2.40 7.13 -9.19
CA GLU A 149 -1.72 7.22 -10.47
C GLU A 149 -0.74 6.06 -10.62
N ILE A 150 -0.66 5.50 -11.82
CA ILE A 150 0.41 4.63 -12.22
C ILE A 150 1.68 5.48 -12.22
N ILE A 151 2.72 4.99 -11.54
CA ILE A 151 4.00 5.68 -11.44
C ILE A 151 4.93 5.10 -12.50
N GLU A 152 5.26 5.89 -13.51
CA GLU A 152 6.29 5.52 -14.48
C GLU A 152 7.68 5.90 -13.97
N LYS A 153 8.66 5.01 -14.19
CA LYS A 153 10.06 5.23 -13.85
C LYS A 153 10.96 4.67 -14.94
N GLU A 154 12.00 5.41 -15.26
CA GLU A 154 13.10 4.92 -16.08
C GLU A 154 14.07 4.10 -15.21
N GLY A 155 14.57 3.00 -15.76
CA GLY A 155 15.57 2.15 -15.11
C GLY A 155 15.24 0.67 -15.14
N ASP A 156 16.14 -0.15 -14.59
CA ASP A 156 15.96 -1.61 -14.54
C ASP A 156 15.02 -2.00 -13.38
N LEU A 157 13.89 -2.61 -13.73
CA LEU A 157 12.95 -3.17 -12.75
C LEU A 157 13.64 -4.13 -11.78
N LEU A 158 14.61 -4.92 -12.25
CA LEU A 158 15.29 -5.93 -11.44
C LEU A 158 16.24 -5.31 -10.39
N GLU A 159 16.66 -4.06 -10.58
CA GLU A 159 17.46 -3.29 -9.62
C GLU A 159 16.61 -2.43 -8.68
N SER A 160 15.28 -2.46 -8.82
CA SER A 160 14.39 -1.67 -7.98
C SER A 160 14.33 -2.19 -6.55
N ASN A 161 14.02 -1.30 -5.61
CA ASN A 161 13.77 -1.65 -4.19
C ASN A 161 12.31 -2.04 -3.91
N LEU A 162 11.53 -2.39 -4.95
CA LEU A 162 10.15 -2.82 -4.78
C LEU A 162 10.08 -4.25 -4.24
N ASP A 163 9.04 -4.55 -3.46
CA ASP A 163 8.88 -5.85 -2.80
C ASP A 163 8.55 -6.96 -3.82
N ILE A 164 7.70 -6.63 -4.82
CA ILE A 164 7.24 -7.60 -5.83
C ILE A 164 7.63 -7.10 -7.22
N LEU A 165 8.34 -7.95 -7.96
CA LEU A 165 8.63 -7.75 -9.38
C LEU A 165 7.76 -8.71 -10.19
N ALA A 166 6.86 -8.18 -11.01
CA ALA A 166 5.92 -8.98 -11.77
C ALA A 166 6.27 -8.98 -13.26
N HIS A 167 6.09 -10.12 -13.90
CA HIS A 167 6.23 -10.27 -15.35
C HIS A 167 5.21 -11.27 -15.92
N GLN A 168 4.87 -11.13 -17.20
CA GLN A 168 4.04 -12.13 -17.86
C GLN A 168 4.85 -13.41 -18.13
N SER A 169 4.23 -14.56 -17.86
CA SER A 169 4.80 -15.88 -18.03
C SER A 169 3.90 -16.76 -18.88
N ASN A 170 4.49 -17.79 -19.53
CA ASN A 170 3.76 -18.81 -20.28
C ASN A 170 3.50 -20.06 -19.42
N CYS A 171 2.55 -20.89 -19.82
CA CYS A 171 2.24 -22.16 -19.14
C CYS A 171 3.23 -23.30 -19.47
N MET A 172 4.17 -23.08 -20.40
CA MET A 172 5.12 -24.12 -20.85
C MET A 172 6.39 -24.20 -19.98
N GLY A 173 6.55 -23.31 -18.99
CA GLY A 173 7.72 -23.30 -18.12
C GLY A 173 8.99 -22.74 -18.78
N VAL A 174 8.84 -21.82 -19.75
CA VAL A 174 9.96 -21.28 -20.54
C VAL A 174 10.21 -19.83 -20.24
N MET A 175 11.46 -19.47 -19.94
CA MET A 175 11.97 -18.11 -19.78
C MET A 175 13.18 -17.91 -20.71
N GLY A 176 12.91 -17.63 -21.99
CA GLY A 176 13.95 -17.66 -23.05
C GLY A 176 14.33 -16.28 -23.58
N THR A 177 13.55 -15.22 -23.32
CA THR A 177 13.77 -13.89 -23.90
C THR A 177 13.26 -12.78 -22.98
N GLY A 178 13.70 -11.54 -23.26
CA GLY A 178 13.24 -10.33 -22.57
C GLY A 178 13.45 -10.40 -21.05
N ILE A 179 12.60 -9.73 -20.30
CA ILE A 179 12.69 -9.70 -18.85
C ILE A 179 12.63 -11.10 -18.20
N ALA A 180 11.92 -12.05 -18.80
CA ALA A 180 11.87 -13.42 -18.30
C ALA A 180 13.27 -14.09 -18.31
N LEU A 181 14.06 -13.86 -19.36
CA LEU A 181 15.45 -14.34 -19.40
C LEU A 181 16.32 -13.64 -18.34
N SER A 182 16.16 -12.35 -18.18
CA SER A 182 16.88 -11.59 -17.13
C SER A 182 16.53 -12.10 -15.73
N ILE A 183 15.24 -12.38 -15.46
CA ILE A 183 14.78 -13.01 -14.20
C ILE A 183 15.41 -14.38 -14.01
N LYS A 184 15.41 -15.23 -15.05
CA LYS A 184 16.06 -16.55 -15.01
C LYS A 184 17.53 -16.47 -14.64
N ASN A 185 18.25 -15.50 -15.21
CA ASN A 185 19.68 -15.32 -14.96
C ASN A 185 19.97 -14.79 -13.56
N LYS A 186 19.18 -13.78 -13.11
CA LYS A 186 19.37 -13.15 -11.80
C LYS A 186 18.82 -14.01 -10.65
N TYR A 187 17.71 -14.72 -10.87
CA TYR A 187 17.00 -15.53 -9.87
C TYR A 187 16.81 -16.99 -10.34
N PRO A 188 17.88 -17.78 -10.50
CA PRO A 188 17.79 -19.14 -11.07
C PRO A 188 16.89 -20.09 -10.24
N LYS A 189 16.81 -19.90 -8.92
CA LYS A 189 15.90 -20.66 -8.05
C LYS A 189 14.42 -20.36 -8.35
N VAL A 190 14.10 -19.13 -8.70
CA VAL A 190 12.74 -18.75 -9.13
C VAL A 190 12.38 -19.48 -10.43
N PHE A 191 13.28 -19.48 -11.41
CA PHE A 191 13.06 -20.20 -12.67
C PHE A 191 12.87 -21.70 -12.44
N SER A 192 13.68 -22.33 -11.58
CA SER A 192 13.56 -23.75 -11.26
C SER A 192 12.17 -24.09 -10.70
N GLN A 193 11.68 -23.30 -9.74
CA GLN A 193 10.35 -23.50 -9.15
C GLN A 193 9.22 -23.23 -10.14
N TYR A 194 9.30 -22.13 -10.90
CA TYR A 194 8.33 -21.83 -11.96
C TYR A 194 8.21 -23.00 -12.96
N LYS A 195 9.36 -23.52 -13.43
CA LYS A 195 9.39 -24.66 -14.35
C LYS A 195 8.78 -25.91 -13.71
N GLN A 196 9.14 -26.24 -12.46
CA GLN A 196 8.59 -27.38 -11.74
C GLN A 196 7.06 -27.28 -11.61
N VAL A 197 6.53 -26.11 -11.27
CA VAL A 197 5.09 -25.87 -11.21
C VAL A 197 4.45 -26.07 -12.59
N ALA A 198 5.01 -25.48 -13.64
CA ALA A 198 4.49 -25.64 -15.00
C ALA A 198 4.48 -27.09 -15.48
N ASP A 199 5.51 -27.86 -15.12
CA ASP A 199 5.64 -29.29 -15.52
C ASP A 199 4.73 -30.20 -14.67
N SER A 200 4.32 -29.80 -13.49
CA SER A 200 3.44 -30.60 -12.61
C SER A 200 1.98 -30.67 -13.11
N TYR A 201 1.56 -29.77 -13.98
CA TYR A 201 0.21 -29.73 -14.52
C TYR A 201 0.09 -30.58 -15.79
N LYS A 202 -0.77 -31.61 -15.78
CA LYS A 202 -1.13 -32.39 -16.97
C LYS A 202 -1.84 -31.51 -18.01
N ASP A 203 -2.84 -30.76 -17.58
CA ASP A 203 -3.49 -29.76 -18.39
C ASP A 203 -2.95 -28.37 -18.01
N LYS A 204 -2.01 -27.87 -18.78
CA LYS A 204 -1.34 -26.59 -18.56
C LYS A 204 -2.27 -25.37 -18.71
N LYS A 205 -3.46 -25.54 -19.35
CA LYS A 205 -4.46 -24.47 -19.42
C LYS A 205 -4.98 -24.05 -18.03
N GLN A 206 -4.91 -24.93 -17.03
CA GLN A 206 -5.30 -24.63 -15.65
C GLN A 206 -4.40 -23.56 -15.00
N LEU A 207 -3.24 -23.27 -15.56
CA LEU A 207 -2.37 -22.18 -15.10
C LEU A 207 -2.82 -20.82 -15.60
N MET A 208 -3.56 -20.76 -16.72
CA MET A 208 -3.98 -19.50 -17.32
C MET A 208 -4.72 -18.59 -16.32
N GLY A 209 -4.26 -17.37 -16.21
CA GLY A 209 -4.84 -16.37 -15.32
C GLY A 209 -4.43 -16.50 -13.85
N ARG A 210 -3.54 -17.38 -13.48
CA ARG A 210 -2.98 -17.50 -12.13
C ARG A 210 -1.77 -16.60 -11.93
N CYS A 211 -1.57 -16.16 -10.70
CA CYS A 211 -0.36 -15.49 -10.23
C CYS A 211 0.45 -16.47 -9.36
N LEU A 212 1.64 -16.86 -9.81
CA LEU A 212 2.56 -17.69 -9.05
C LEU A 212 3.63 -16.81 -8.41
N LEU A 213 3.61 -16.71 -7.08
CA LEU A 213 4.55 -15.94 -6.29
C LEU A 213 5.68 -16.82 -5.80
N ILE A 214 6.92 -16.43 -6.08
CA ILE A 214 8.12 -17.14 -5.66
C ILE A 214 9.10 -16.15 -5.06
N SER A 215 9.61 -16.42 -3.85
CA SER A 215 10.69 -15.62 -3.27
C SER A 215 11.98 -15.75 -4.06
N GLU A 216 12.87 -14.78 -4.00
CA GLU A 216 14.21 -14.84 -4.62
C GLU A 216 15.00 -16.09 -4.19
N GLU A 217 14.70 -16.63 -3.01
CA GLU A 217 15.29 -17.88 -2.51
C GLU A 217 14.65 -19.16 -3.10
N GLY A 218 13.61 -19.02 -3.93
CA GLY A 218 12.93 -20.14 -4.59
C GLY A 218 11.78 -20.76 -3.76
N LYS A 219 11.26 -20.09 -2.72
CA LYS A 219 10.11 -20.58 -1.97
C LYS A 219 8.80 -20.12 -2.62
N ILE A 220 7.87 -21.03 -2.86
CA ILE A 220 6.52 -20.70 -3.34
C ILE A 220 5.74 -20.04 -2.19
N ILE A 221 5.12 -18.91 -2.49
CA ILE A 221 4.29 -18.14 -1.55
C ILE A 221 2.84 -18.30 -2.00
N LYS A 222 1.99 -18.78 -1.09
CA LYS A 222 0.55 -18.90 -1.36
C LYS A 222 -0.11 -17.53 -1.29
N LEU A 223 -1.14 -17.29 -2.10
CA LEU A 223 -1.85 -16.02 -2.20
C LEU A 223 -2.59 -15.60 -0.92
N ASP A 224 -2.86 -16.53 -0.01
CA ASP A 224 -3.47 -16.31 1.30
C ASP A 224 -2.46 -16.10 2.43
N ASN A 225 -1.16 -16.30 2.17
CA ASN A 225 -0.12 -16.10 3.16
C ASN A 225 -0.02 -14.65 3.60
N ARG A 226 0.35 -14.46 4.88
CA ARG A 226 0.82 -13.19 5.42
C ARG A 226 2.34 -13.18 5.42
N ILE A 227 2.90 -12.08 4.94
CA ILE A 227 4.35 -11.85 4.96
C ILE A 227 4.69 -11.07 6.22
N GLU A 228 5.38 -11.72 7.16
CA GLU A 228 5.78 -11.09 8.43
C GLU A 228 7.07 -10.26 8.28
N ASN A 229 7.92 -10.61 7.31
CA ASN A 229 9.20 -9.96 7.06
C ASN A 229 9.23 -9.34 5.65
N ASN A 230 9.27 -8.00 5.56
CA ASN A 230 9.23 -7.25 4.29
C ASN A 230 10.59 -7.20 3.56
N ASN A 231 11.61 -7.97 3.98
CA ASN A 231 12.94 -7.95 3.36
C ASN A 231 13.14 -9.04 2.29
N VAL A 232 12.08 -9.72 1.88
CA VAL A 232 12.16 -10.79 0.87
C VAL A 232 11.65 -10.26 -0.46
N LYS A 233 12.49 -10.26 -1.48
CA LYS A 233 12.12 -9.99 -2.87
C LYS A 233 11.24 -11.12 -3.41
N ILE A 234 10.10 -10.76 -4.00
CA ILE A 234 9.13 -11.71 -4.56
C ILE A 234 9.05 -11.52 -6.08
N ILE A 235 9.13 -12.60 -6.82
CA ILE A 235 8.91 -12.61 -8.26
C ILE A 235 7.52 -13.18 -8.53
N ALA A 236 6.65 -12.36 -9.14
CA ALA A 236 5.31 -12.74 -9.53
C ALA A 236 5.28 -13.17 -11.01
N ASN A 237 5.06 -14.46 -11.23
CA ASN A 237 4.91 -15.04 -12.55
C ASN A 237 3.43 -15.03 -12.91
N LEU A 238 3.04 -14.13 -13.82
CA LEU A 238 1.65 -13.94 -14.25
C LEU A 238 1.40 -14.82 -15.50
N PHE A 239 0.64 -15.88 -15.36
CA PHE A 239 0.31 -16.76 -16.48
C PHE A 239 -0.69 -16.11 -17.45
N GLY A 240 -0.21 -15.08 -18.16
CA GLY A 240 -0.96 -14.28 -19.13
C GLY A 240 -0.90 -14.81 -20.56
N GLN A 241 -0.16 -15.91 -20.82
CA GLN A 241 -0.08 -16.57 -22.13
C GLN A 241 0.02 -18.09 -21.97
N TYR A 242 -0.60 -18.83 -22.88
CA TYR A 242 -0.54 -20.29 -22.84
C TYR A 242 0.82 -20.81 -23.30
N SER A 243 1.27 -20.40 -24.47
CA SER A 243 2.50 -20.85 -25.11
C SER A 243 3.43 -19.67 -25.41
N TYR A 244 4.41 -19.89 -26.27
CA TYR A 244 5.34 -18.89 -26.78
C TYR A 244 5.53 -19.09 -28.29
N GLY A 245 6.06 -18.08 -28.99
CA GLY A 245 6.28 -18.13 -30.42
C GLY A 245 5.81 -16.83 -31.12
N LYS A 246 5.68 -16.90 -32.46
CA LYS A 246 5.25 -15.76 -33.28
C LYS A 246 3.76 -15.49 -33.11
N GLY A 247 3.38 -14.23 -33.28
CA GLY A 247 1.98 -13.76 -33.22
C GLY A 247 1.51 -13.46 -31.81
N LEU A 248 0.21 -13.17 -31.68
CA LEU A 248 -0.41 -12.84 -30.40
C LEU A 248 -0.50 -14.06 -29.49
N GLN A 249 0.28 -14.04 -28.43
CA GLN A 249 0.30 -15.06 -27.37
C GLN A 249 -0.37 -14.54 -26.07
N THR A 250 -0.40 -13.22 -25.88
CA THR A 250 -1.00 -12.60 -24.70
C THR A 250 -2.51 -12.80 -24.72
N ASP A 251 -3.01 -13.46 -23.67
CA ASP A 251 -4.43 -13.54 -23.34
C ASP A 251 -4.74 -12.43 -22.33
N TYR A 252 -5.41 -11.38 -22.79
CA TYR A 252 -5.71 -10.21 -21.98
C TYR A 252 -6.59 -10.52 -20.77
N GLN A 253 -7.51 -11.48 -20.87
CA GLN A 253 -8.37 -11.89 -19.76
C GLN A 253 -7.57 -12.67 -18.71
N ALA A 254 -6.70 -13.56 -19.14
CA ALA A 254 -5.81 -14.28 -18.25
C ALA A 254 -4.82 -13.31 -17.54
N LEU A 255 -4.22 -12.36 -18.28
CA LEU A 255 -3.35 -11.35 -17.72
C LEU A 255 -4.09 -10.49 -16.68
N LYS A 256 -5.30 -10.01 -17.00
CA LYS A 256 -6.14 -9.25 -16.06
C LYS A 256 -6.42 -10.04 -14.77
N LYS A 257 -6.78 -11.31 -14.90
CA LYS A 257 -7.06 -12.19 -13.76
C LYS A 257 -5.81 -12.38 -12.88
N ALA A 258 -4.65 -12.64 -13.48
CA ALA A 258 -3.39 -12.80 -12.74
C ALA A 258 -2.98 -11.49 -12.02
N LEU A 259 -3.16 -10.34 -12.65
CA LEU A 259 -2.91 -9.03 -12.05
C LEU A 259 -3.86 -8.75 -10.86
N LEU A 260 -5.12 -9.19 -10.92
CA LEU A 260 -6.07 -9.07 -9.81
C LEU A 260 -5.65 -9.94 -8.61
N GLU A 261 -5.16 -11.17 -8.84
CA GLU A 261 -4.60 -12.02 -7.78
C GLU A 261 -3.37 -11.38 -7.14
N LEU A 262 -2.45 -10.86 -7.96
CA LEU A 262 -1.26 -10.12 -7.52
C LEU A 262 -1.64 -8.92 -6.65
N LYS A 263 -2.54 -8.06 -7.15
CA LYS A 263 -3.00 -6.88 -6.41
C LYS A 263 -3.58 -7.26 -5.06
N LYS A 264 -4.47 -8.27 -5.02
CA LYS A 264 -5.09 -8.74 -3.77
C LYS A 264 -4.04 -9.18 -2.75
N PHE A 265 -3.04 -9.94 -3.20
CA PHE A 265 -1.93 -10.38 -2.34
C PHE A 265 -1.13 -9.17 -1.82
N ALA A 266 -0.73 -8.27 -2.71
CA ALA A 266 0.05 -7.10 -2.35
C ALA A 266 -0.72 -6.19 -1.37
N GLN A 267 -2.01 -5.94 -1.60
CA GLN A 267 -2.87 -5.18 -0.70
C GLN A 267 -2.97 -5.82 0.69
N ASN A 268 -3.13 -7.13 0.76
CA ASN A 268 -3.22 -7.85 2.03
C ASN A 268 -1.93 -7.79 2.84
N ASN A 269 -0.79 -7.66 2.19
CA ASN A 269 0.54 -7.63 2.81
C ASN A 269 1.20 -6.24 2.81
N ASN A 270 0.55 -5.24 2.18
CA ASN A 270 1.07 -3.88 2.04
C ASN A 270 2.45 -3.84 1.34
N LEU A 271 2.56 -4.55 0.21
CA LEU A 271 3.78 -4.70 -0.56
C LEU A 271 3.73 -3.84 -1.83
N SER A 272 4.83 -3.22 -2.19
CA SER A 272 5.00 -2.46 -3.42
C SER A 272 5.13 -3.40 -4.63
N ILE A 273 4.57 -2.98 -5.79
CA ILE A 273 4.58 -3.76 -7.02
C ILE A 273 5.29 -2.98 -8.12
N GLY A 274 6.23 -3.64 -8.80
CA GLY A 274 6.81 -3.18 -10.05
C GLY A 274 6.47 -4.12 -11.21
N ILE A 275 6.19 -3.52 -12.36
CA ILE A 275 5.97 -4.23 -13.63
C ILE A 275 6.80 -3.58 -14.73
N PRO A 276 7.24 -4.32 -15.76
CA PRO A 276 7.94 -3.73 -16.89
C PRO A 276 6.96 -3.02 -17.82
N TYR A 277 7.35 -1.89 -18.38
CA TYR A 277 6.66 -1.28 -19.51
C TYR A 277 6.53 -2.31 -20.64
N GLY A 278 5.37 -2.32 -21.30
CA GLY A 278 5.11 -3.28 -22.36
C GLY A 278 5.00 -4.73 -21.90
N ILE A 279 4.63 -4.98 -20.63
CA ILE A 279 4.36 -6.34 -20.14
C ILE A 279 3.38 -7.07 -21.07
N GLY A 280 3.77 -8.24 -21.58
CA GLY A 280 2.97 -9.01 -22.54
C GLY A 280 2.97 -8.48 -23.97
N CYS A 281 3.64 -7.34 -24.26
CA CYS A 281 3.56 -6.66 -25.58
C CYS A 281 4.80 -6.93 -26.47
N GLY A 282 5.92 -7.38 -25.91
CA GLY A 282 7.11 -7.71 -26.69
C GLY A 282 6.92 -9.00 -27.48
N ASN A 283 7.68 -10.05 -27.12
CA ASN A 283 7.62 -11.35 -27.80
C ASN A 283 6.25 -12.05 -27.75
N ALA A 284 5.39 -11.67 -26.81
CA ALA A 284 4.02 -12.19 -26.69
C ALA A 284 2.99 -11.44 -27.56
N GLY A 285 3.40 -10.37 -28.26
CA GLY A 285 2.63 -9.68 -29.30
C GLY A 285 1.37 -8.96 -28.83
N GLY A 286 1.23 -8.67 -27.54
CA GLY A 286 0.11 -7.89 -27.02
C GLY A 286 0.15 -6.42 -27.46
N ASP A 287 -1.01 -5.75 -27.45
CA ASP A 287 -1.13 -4.32 -27.68
C ASP A 287 -1.03 -3.59 -26.34
N TRP A 288 -0.07 -2.63 -26.24
CA TRP A 288 0.15 -1.88 -25.02
C TRP A 288 -1.07 -1.05 -24.59
N ASN A 289 -1.79 -0.43 -25.51
CA ASN A 289 -2.98 0.35 -25.17
C ASN A 289 -4.04 -0.50 -24.45
N ILE A 290 -4.18 -1.77 -24.85
CA ILE A 290 -5.09 -2.70 -24.17
C ILE A 290 -4.54 -3.11 -22.81
N VAL A 291 -3.25 -3.44 -22.73
CA VAL A 291 -2.60 -3.86 -21.48
C VAL A 291 -2.56 -2.72 -20.48
N GLU A 292 -2.22 -1.51 -20.90
CA GLU A 292 -2.23 -0.31 -20.06
C GLU A 292 -3.62 -0.06 -19.46
N GLY A 293 -4.68 -0.10 -20.29
CA GLY A 293 -6.05 0.02 -19.80
C GLY A 293 -6.44 -1.08 -18.79
N ILE A 294 -5.92 -2.30 -18.93
CA ILE A 294 -6.10 -3.37 -17.94
C ILE A 294 -5.37 -3.02 -16.63
N ILE A 295 -4.14 -2.52 -16.71
CA ILE A 295 -3.35 -2.12 -15.54
C ILE A 295 -4.05 -0.98 -14.80
N GLU A 296 -4.52 0.06 -15.51
CA GLU A 296 -5.29 1.16 -14.94
C GLU A 296 -6.53 0.68 -14.21
N ASP A 297 -7.31 -0.21 -14.82
CA ASP A 297 -8.53 -0.74 -14.24
C ASP A 297 -8.21 -1.60 -13.00
N VAL A 298 -7.24 -2.50 -13.10
CA VAL A 298 -6.85 -3.38 -12.00
C VAL A 298 -6.27 -2.57 -10.84
N PHE A 299 -5.34 -1.66 -11.09
CA PHE A 299 -4.61 -0.94 -10.04
C PHE A 299 -5.21 0.41 -9.63
N ARG A 300 -6.43 0.72 -10.07
CA ARG A 300 -7.15 1.99 -9.79
C ARG A 300 -7.06 2.47 -8.34
N ASN A 301 -6.99 1.57 -7.38
CA ASN A 301 -6.96 1.87 -5.94
C ASN A 301 -5.71 1.29 -5.24
N TYR A 302 -4.64 0.99 -5.99
CA TYR A 302 -3.41 0.45 -5.44
C TYR A 302 -2.21 0.85 -6.31
N PRO A 303 -1.11 1.38 -5.70
CA PRO A 303 0.02 1.85 -6.49
C PRO A 303 0.73 0.70 -7.21
N VAL A 304 1.07 0.95 -8.45
CA VAL A 304 1.96 0.10 -9.23
C VAL A 304 2.99 0.99 -9.93
N VAL A 305 4.23 0.53 -9.98
CA VAL A 305 5.31 1.24 -10.66
C VAL A 305 5.62 0.52 -11.98
N ILE A 306 5.53 1.26 -13.09
CA ILE A 306 5.91 0.77 -14.42
C ILE A 306 7.35 1.21 -14.70
N TYR A 307 8.24 0.24 -14.98
CA TYR A 307 9.63 0.50 -15.32
C TYR A 307 9.86 0.39 -16.82
N SER A 308 10.43 1.44 -17.43
CA SER A 308 10.95 1.45 -18.81
C SER A 308 12.47 1.51 -18.79
N LEU A 309 13.11 0.70 -19.66
CA LEU A 309 14.56 0.74 -19.90
C LEU A 309 14.91 1.85 -20.87
#